data_c99028962157db50667561e87909e141
#
_entry.id   c99028962157db50667561e87909e141
#
_cell.length_a   1.000
_cell.length_b   1.000
_cell.length_c   1.000
_cell.angle_alpha   90.00
_cell.angle_beta   90.00
_cell.angle_gamma   90.00
#
_symmetry.space_group_name_H-M   'P 1'
#
loop_
_entity.id
_entity.type
_entity.pdbx_description
1 polymer ?
#
loop_
_entity_poly.entity_id
_entity_poly.type
_entity_poly.pdbx_seq_one_letter_code
_entity_poly.pdbx_strand_id
1 'polypeptide(L)'
;MAYKVKDISLAEWGRKEIELAEAEMPGLMALRAEFGAQQPLKGARIAGCLHMTIQTAVLIETLVALGADVTWSSCNIFSTQDHAAAAIAAAGIQVYAWKGLNEEDFDWCIEQTLFFGEDRQPLNMILDDGGDLTNMVFDRFPELVADIKGLSEETTTGVHRLYERMKNGTLFVPAINVNDSVTKSKFDNKYGCKESAVDAVRRATDLMLAGKRVIVCGYGDVGKGTAASFRGAGSIVTVTEIDPICALQAAMDGYEVKRLDTVIATADIIITTTGNKDIVVGSHFEKMKDKTVVCNIGHFDNEIDMAWLNKNHGASKIEIKPQVDKYTIAGKDILILAEGRLVNLGCATGHPSFVMSNSFTNQTLAQLELWANSANYANEVYMLPKHLDEKVASLHLAKLGVELETLNNEQAAYIGVAVEGPYKPEYYRY
;
A
#
# COMPACT_ATOMS: atom_id res chain seq x y z
N MET A 1 -6.22 26.73 8.25
CA MET A 1 -7.41 25.85 8.20
C MET A 1 -7.04 24.51 8.77
N ALA A 2 -7.81 23.97 9.67
CA ALA A 2 -7.49 22.67 10.30
C ALA A 2 -7.69 21.45 9.37
N TYR A 3 -8.32 21.62 8.21
CA TYR A 3 -8.50 20.57 7.21
C TYR A 3 -8.92 21.14 5.84
N LYS A 4 -8.74 20.33 4.79
CA LYS A 4 -9.35 20.55 3.46
C LYS A 4 -9.73 19.18 2.87
N VAL A 5 -11.04 18.95 2.74
CA VAL A 5 -11.64 17.71 2.23
C VAL A 5 -12.65 18.05 1.14
N LYS A 6 -13.10 17.06 0.37
CA LYS A 6 -14.04 17.23 -0.74
C LYS A 6 -15.38 17.77 -0.28
N ASP A 7 -15.97 17.11 0.72
CA ASP A 7 -17.29 17.42 1.27
C ASP A 7 -17.40 16.91 2.71
N ILE A 8 -17.44 17.82 3.66
CA ILE A 8 -17.54 17.50 5.09
C ILE A 8 -18.87 16.84 5.47
N SER A 9 -19.93 17.02 4.67
CA SER A 9 -21.23 16.40 4.90
C SER A 9 -21.21 14.87 4.82
N LEU A 10 -20.16 14.29 4.23
CA LEU A 10 -19.96 12.85 4.14
C LEU A 10 -19.46 12.21 5.45
N ALA A 11 -19.19 13.00 6.49
CA ALA A 11 -18.58 12.54 7.72
C ALA A 11 -19.38 11.45 8.45
N GLU A 12 -20.72 11.56 8.48
CA GLU A 12 -21.56 10.55 9.12
C GLU A 12 -21.50 9.19 8.41
N TRP A 13 -21.48 9.21 7.07
CA TRP A 13 -21.27 7.99 6.30
C TRP A 13 -19.89 7.39 6.58
N GLY A 14 -18.83 8.21 6.53
CA GLY A 14 -17.47 7.77 6.84
C GLY A 14 -17.37 7.15 8.22
N ARG A 15 -18.00 7.72 9.23
CA ARG A 15 -18.01 7.17 10.59
C ARG A 15 -18.60 5.76 10.64
N LYS A 16 -19.70 5.51 9.99
CA LYS A 16 -20.33 4.18 9.92
C LYS A 16 -19.43 3.13 9.26
N GLU A 17 -18.72 3.51 8.21
CA GLU A 17 -17.76 2.60 7.55
C GLU A 17 -16.49 2.40 8.39
N ILE A 18 -16.02 3.41 9.10
CA ILE A 18 -14.90 3.26 10.05
C ILE A 18 -15.26 2.26 11.16
N GLU A 19 -16.46 2.34 11.76
CA GLU A 19 -16.94 1.39 12.77
C GLU A 19 -17.01 -0.04 12.20
N LEU A 20 -17.42 -0.20 10.94
CA LEU A 20 -17.40 -1.50 10.27
C LEU A 20 -15.96 -2.01 10.07
N ALA A 21 -15.03 -1.14 9.68
CA ALA A 21 -13.63 -1.50 9.51
C ALA A 21 -12.96 -1.88 10.84
N GLU A 22 -13.22 -1.15 11.91
CA GLU A 22 -12.71 -1.45 13.25
C GLU A 22 -13.05 -2.89 13.69
N ALA A 23 -14.25 -3.38 13.37
CA ALA A 23 -14.64 -4.75 13.65
C ALA A 23 -13.78 -5.81 12.93
N GLU A 24 -13.15 -5.43 11.82
CA GLU A 24 -12.28 -6.29 11.00
C GLU A 24 -10.77 -5.96 11.14
N MET A 25 -10.41 -5.04 12.06
CA MET A 25 -9.02 -4.61 12.27
C MET A 25 -8.54 -4.91 13.70
N PRO A 26 -8.47 -6.21 14.08
CA PRO A 26 -8.25 -6.63 15.47
C PRO A 26 -6.88 -6.20 16.01
N GLY A 27 -5.85 -6.09 15.15
CA GLY A 27 -4.52 -5.67 15.58
C GLY A 27 -4.49 -4.23 16.10
N LEU A 28 -5.09 -3.29 15.36
CA LEU A 28 -5.19 -1.90 15.79
C LEU A 28 -6.07 -1.73 17.03
N MET A 29 -7.20 -2.44 17.08
CA MET A 29 -8.10 -2.38 18.25
C MET A 29 -7.43 -2.95 19.50
N ALA A 30 -6.62 -4.02 19.35
CA ALA A 30 -5.82 -4.56 20.45
C ALA A 30 -4.77 -3.55 20.95
N LEU A 31 -4.07 -2.84 20.04
CA LEU A 31 -3.10 -1.81 20.44
C LEU A 31 -3.77 -0.63 21.15
N ARG A 32 -4.98 -0.20 20.74
CA ARG A 32 -5.75 0.82 21.48
C ARG A 32 -6.08 0.35 22.90
N ALA A 33 -6.49 -0.92 23.05
CA ALA A 33 -6.81 -1.49 24.37
C ALA A 33 -5.56 -1.63 25.25
N GLU A 34 -4.42 -2.05 24.69
CA GLU A 34 -3.17 -2.27 25.42
C GLU A 34 -2.51 -0.95 25.85
N PHE A 35 -2.43 0.04 24.95
CA PHE A 35 -1.61 1.23 25.13
C PHE A 35 -2.40 2.53 25.32
N GLY A 36 -3.71 2.55 25.02
CA GLY A 36 -4.49 3.80 25.01
C GLY A 36 -4.49 4.54 26.35
N ALA A 37 -4.58 3.83 27.47
CA ALA A 37 -4.53 4.46 28.79
C ALA A 37 -3.15 5.04 29.16
N GLN A 38 -2.08 4.50 28.59
CA GLN A 38 -0.70 4.89 28.85
C GLN A 38 -0.25 6.05 27.98
N GLN A 39 -0.87 6.24 26.82
CA GLN A 39 -0.55 7.24 25.81
C GLN A 39 0.95 7.32 25.47
N PRO A 40 1.59 6.22 25.02
CA PRO A 40 3.03 6.16 24.81
C PRO A 40 3.54 7.10 23.71
N LEU A 41 2.65 7.56 22.81
CA LEU A 41 2.98 8.54 21.76
C LEU A 41 2.73 10.00 22.19
N LYS A 42 2.50 10.26 23.46
CA LYS A 42 2.29 11.63 23.94
C LYS A 42 3.47 12.55 23.56
N GLY A 43 3.18 13.66 22.87
CA GLY A 43 4.16 14.59 22.33
C GLY A 43 4.71 14.24 20.95
N ALA A 44 4.35 13.07 20.39
CA ALA A 44 4.62 12.77 19.00
C ALA A 44 3.69 13.61 18.09
N ARG A 45 4.27 14.29 17.13
CA ARG A 45 3.59 15.01 16.04
C ARG A 45 3.87 14.26 14.74
N ILE A 46 2.95 13.36 14.38
CA ILE A 46 3.10 12.45 13.26
C ILE A 46 2.48 13.08 12.01
N ALA A 47 3.31 13.44 11.04
CA ALA A 47 2.85 13.75 9.70
C ALA A 47 2.71 12.46 8.91
N GLY A 48 1.53 12.21 8.34
CA GLY A 48 1.25 11.03 7.54
C GLY A 48 0.97 11.37 6.08
N CYS A 49 1.55 10.60 5.17
CA CYS A 49 1.25 10.62 3.75
C CYS A 49 1.03 9.18 3.27
N LEU A 50 -0.20 8.73 3.35
CA LEU A 50 -0.64 7.39 2.96
C LEU A 50 -2.10 7.45 2.50
N HIS A 51 -2.50 6.54 1.59
CA HIS A 51 -3.85 6.52 1.00
C HIS A 51 -4.94 6.81 2.04
N MET A 52 -5.70 7.91 1.88
CA MET A 52 -6.74 8.32 2.84
C MET A 52 -8.01 7.47 2.66
N THR A 53 -7.94 6.22 3.08
CA THR A 53 -9.03 5.24 3.03
C THR A 53 -9.73 5.11 4.40
N ILE A 54 -10.81 4.35 4.44
CA ILE A 54 -11.50 3.99 5.68
C ILE A 54 -10.54 3.28 6.65
N GLN A 55 -9.71 2.37 6.15
CA GLN A 55 -8.74 1.63 6.97
C GLN A 55 -7.66 2.57 7.53
N THR A 56 -7.24 3.55 6.74
CA THR A 56 -6.30 4.59 7.19
C THR A 56 -6.91 5.48 8.28
N ALA A 57 -8.21 5.75 8.21
CA ALA A 57 -8.90 6.46 9.27
C ALA A 57 -8.79 5.70 10.62
N VAL A 58 -8.92 4.36 10.62
CA VAL A 58 -8.71 3.54 11.82
C VAL A 58 -7.27 3.65 12.33
N LEU A 59 -6.26 3.66 11.44
CA LEU A 59 -4.86 3.89 11.82
C LEU A 59 -4.67 5.25 12.47
N ILE A 60 -5.16 6.32 11.83
CA ILE A 60 -5.06 7.69 12.36
C ILE A 60 -5.65 7.78 13.77
N GLU A 61 -6.87 7.29 13.96
CA GLU A 61 -7.53 7.30 15.26
C GLU A 61 -6.82 6.40 16.29
N THR A 62 -6.15 5.34 15.84
CA THR A 62 -5.31 4.53 16.73
C THR A 62 -4.10 5.32 17.22
N LEU A 63 -3.36 5.99 16.34
CA LEU A 63 -2.23 6.84 16.73
C LEU A 63 -2.65 7.96 17.70
N VAL A 64 -3.80 8.57 17.43
CA VAL A 64 -4.38 9.60 18.34
C VAL A 64 -4.76 8.99 19.70
N ALA A 65 -5.39 7.81 19.73
CA ALA A 65 -5.73 7.11 20.97
C ALA A 65 -4.48 6.76 21.78
N LEU A 66 -3.34 6.55 21.14
CA LEU A 66 -2.05 6.32 21.80
C LEU A 66 -1.34 7.63 22.22
N GLY A 67 -1.95 8.78 21.99
CA GLY A 67 -1.48 10.09 22.46
C GLY A 67 -0.75 10.97 21.45
N ALA A 68 -0.68 10.57 20.18
CA ALA A 68 -0.05 11.40 19.14
C ALA A 68 -0.98 12.53 18.67
N ASP A 69 -0.37 13.67 18.30
CA ASP A 69 -0.98 14.61 17.38
C ASP A 69 -0.72 14.13 15.94
N VAL A 70 -1.73 14.15 15.10
CA VAL A 70 -1.65 13.59 13.74
C VAL A 70 -2.13 14.60 12.71
N THR A 71 -1.37 14.72 11.62
CA THR A 71 -1.80 15.39 10.38
C THR A 71 -1.72 14.40 9.23
N TRP A 72 -2.58 14.52 8.22
CA TRP A 72 -2.63 13.52 7.16
C TRP A 72 -2.90 14.07 5.78
N SER A 73 -2.22 13.51 4.77
CA SER A 73 -2.53 13.65 3.35
C SER A 73 -2.55 12.28 2.66
N SER A 74 -3.06 12.23 1.44
CA SER A 74 -2.99 11.00 0.63
C SER A 74 -1.69 10.96 -0.19
N CYS A 75 -1.14 9.78 -0.40
CA CYS A 75 0.02 9.54 -1.26
C CYS A 75 -0.34 9.28 -2.73
N ASN A 76 -1.61 9.43 -3.11
CA ASN A 76 -2.07 9.21 -4.48
C ASN A 76 -3.32 10.07 -4.77
N ILE A 77 -3.38 10.65 -5.97
CA ILE A 77 -4.42 11.60 -6.38
C ILE A 77 -5.82 10.98 -6.54
N PHE A 78 -5.94 9.65 -6.69
CA PHE A 78 -7.22 8.95 -6.89
C PHE A 78 -7.62 8.02 -5.77
N SER A 79 -6.78 7.80 -4.74
CA SER A 79 -7.01 6.79 -3.73
C SER A 79 -7.84 7.22 -2.53
N THR A 80 -8.04 8.53 -2.35
CA THR A 80 -8.83 9.05 -1.22
C THR A 80 -10.28 8.56 -1.30
N GLN A 81 -10.80 8.07 -0.18
CA GLN A 81 -12.22 7.91 0.06
C GLN A 81 -12.73 9.17 0.76
N ASP A 82 -13.48 10.02 0.04
CA ASP A 82 -13.85 11.36 0.51
C ASP A 82 -14.62 11.35 1.83
N HIS A 83 -15.44 10.33 2.07
CA HIS A 83 -16.16 10.13 3.33
C HIS A 83 -15.25 9.73 4.50
N ALA A 84 -14.13 9.03 4.23
CA ALA A 84 -13.12 8.75 5.26
C ALA A 84 -12.39 10.04 5.69
N ALA A 85 -11.95 10.84 4.73
CA ALA A 85 -11.35 12.14 4.98
C ALA A 85 -12.29 13.07 5.75
N ALA A 86 -13.58 13.11 5.37
CA ALA A 86 -14.59 13.90 6.05
C ALA A 86 -14.80 13.46 7.51
N ALA A 87 -14.83 12.15 7.78
CA ALA A 87 -14.98 11.63 9.14
C ALA A 87 -13.81 12.01 10.05
N ILE A 88 -12.58 11.93 9.55
CA ILE A 88 -11.37 12.33 10.27
C ILE A 88 -11.35 13.86 10.51
N ALA A 89 -11.72 14.65 9.53
CA ALA A 89 -11.85 16.10 9.67
C ALA A 89 -12.90 16.48 10.75
N ALA A 90 -14.07 15.81 10.73
CA ALA A 90 -15.14 16.03 11.71
C ALA A 90 -14.74 15.58 13.13
N ALA A 91 -13.82 14.63 13.28
CA ALA A 91 -13.23 14.24 14.57
C ALA A 91 -12.20 15.27 15.07
N GLY A 92 -11.92 16.34 14.34
CA GLY A 92 -10.99 17.40 14.74
C GLY A 92 -9.53 17.14 14.38
N ILE A 93 -9.25 16.11 13.61
CA ILE A 93 -7.89 15.76 13.16
C ILE A 93 -7.58 16.50 11.84
N GLN A 94 -6.36 17.02 11.74
CA GLN A 94 -5.92 17.76 10.55
C GLN A 94 -5.74 16.80 9.37
N VAL A 95 -6.56 16.95 8.33
CA VAL A 95 -6.51 16.14 7.11
C VAL A 95 -6.68 16.98 5.87
N TYR A 96 -5.84 16.70 4.87
CA TYR A 96 -5.79 17.42 3.59
C TYR A 96 -5.80 16.37 2.47
N ALA A 97 -7.00 15.94 2.03
CA ALA A 97 -7.13 14.90 1.03
C ALA A 97 -8.52 14.90 0.39
N TRP A 98 -8.58 14.69 -0.93
CA TRP A 98 -9.80 14.39 -1.68
C TRP A 98 -9.50 13.61 -2.94
N LYS A 99 -10.47 12.87 -3.44
CA LYS A 99 -10.32 12.09 -4.68
C LYS A 99 -10.31 13.02 -5.89
N GLY A 100 -9.34 12.83 -6.78
CA GLY A 100 -9.21 13.63 -8.01
C GLY A 100 -8.39 14.90 -7.81
N LEU A 101 -7.37 14.87 -6.95
CA LEU A 101 -6.36 15.93 -6.85
C LEU A 101 -5.65 16.13 -8.19
N ASN A 102 -5.28 17.37 -8.50
CA ASN A 102 -4.22 17.64 -9.47
C ASN A 102 -2.85 17.61 -8.76
N GLU A 103 -1.77 17.69 -9.51
CA GLU A 103 -0.40 17.61 -8.95
C GLU A 103 -0.07 18.78 -8.01
N GLU A 104 -0.55 19.99 -8.30
CA GLU A 104 -0.33 21.16 -7.45
C GLU A 104 -1.08 21.04 -6.11
N ASP A 105 -2.35 20.64 -6.15
CA ASP A 105 -3.13 20.36 -4.93
C ASP A 105 -2.55 19.19 -4.14
N PHE A 106 -2.01 18.17 -4.80
CA PHE A 106 -1.37 17.02 -4.16
C PHE A 106 -0.13 17.47 -3.36
N ASP A 107 0.76 18.20 -3.99
CA ASP A 107 1.96 18.75 -3.36
C ASP A 107 1.60 19.69 -2.19
N TRP A 108 0.61 20.55 -2.39
CA TRP A 108 0.09 21.43 -1.35
C TRP A 108 -0.47 20.65 -0.15
N CYS A 109 -1.21 19.56 -0.38
CA CYS A 109 -1.76 18.74 0.70
C CYS A 109 -0.66 18.14 1.58
N ILE A 110 0.42 17.63 0.98
CA ILE A 110 1.57 17.09 1.73
C ILE A 110 2.22 18.21 2.54
N GLU A 111 2.45 19.39 1.95
CA GLU A 111 3.05 20.53 2.66
C GLU A 111 2.23 20.97 3.88
N GLN A 112 0.90 20.88 3.82
CA GLN A 112 0.04 21.23 4.97
C GLN A 112 0.23 20.30 6.16
N THR A 113 0.71 19.05 5.96
CA THR A 113 0.93 18.10 7.05
C THR A 113 2.16 18.40 7.91
N LEU A 114 3.05 19.28 7.46
CA LEU A 114 4.32 19.53 8.13
C LEU A 114 4.18 20.30 9.45
N PHE A 115 3.04 20.94 9.69
CA PHE A 115 2.86 21.85 10.84
C PHE A 115 1.53 21.61 11.57
N PHE A 116 1.59 21.60 12.89
CA PHE A 116 0.51 21.24 13.80
C PHE A 116 -0.02 22.45 14.56
N GLY A 117 -1.35 22.50 14.71
CA GLY A 117 -2.02 23.52 15.49
C GLY A 117 -1.87 24.96 14.95
N GLU A 118 -2.41 25.90 15.70
CA GLU A 118 -2.35 27.34 15.36
C GLU A 118 -0.92 27.90 15.50
N ASP A 119 -0.14 27.36 16.44
CA ASP A 119 1.26 27.73 16.70
C ASP A 119 2.23 27.16 15.67
N ARG A 120 1.74 26.40 14.68
CA ARG A 120 2.54 25.79 13.61
C ARG A 120 3.76 25.01 14.14
N GLN A 121 3.56 24.17 15.15
CA GLN A 121 4.62 23.29 15.65
C GLN A 121 5.06 22.32 14.55
N PRO A 122 6.36 22.15 14.27
CA PRO A 122 6.80 21.25 13.21
C PRO A 122 6.56 19.77 13.58
N LEU A 123 6.46 18.92 12.56
CA LEU A 123 6.44 17.47 12.74
C LEU A 123 7.70 16.99 13.48
N ASN A 124 7.60 15.86 14.19
CA ASN A 124 8.74 15.17 14.78
C ASN A 124 8.75 13.66 14.53
N MET A 125 7.78 13.17 13.75
CA MET A 125 7.70 11.81 13.26
C MET A 125 7.09 11.82 11.85
N ILE A 126 7.49 10.88 11.01
CA ILE A 126 6.95 10.69 9.65
C ILE A 126 6.38 9.27 9.52
N LEU A 127 5.21 9.16 8.90
CA LEU A 127 4.64 7.92 8.39
C LEU A 127 4.36 8.11 6.91
N ASP A 128 5.10 7.41 6.05
CA ASP A 128 5.08 7.65 4.60
C ASP A 128 4.72 6.40 3.81
N ASP A 129 4.22 6.61 2.60
CA ASP A 129 3.89 5.56 1.64
C ASP A 129 4.31 6.02 0.24
N GLY A 130 5.48 5.56 -0.18
CA GLY A 130 6.10 5.91 -1.45
C GLY A 130 7.21 6.98 -1.35
N GLY A 131 7.36 7.63 -0.20
CA GLY A 131 8.48 8.53 0.10
C GLY A 131 8.28 9.98 -0.33
N ASP A 132 7.08 10.42 -0.73
CA ASP A 132 6.86 11.78 -1.20
C ASP A 132 6.92 12.81 -0.07
N LEU A 133 6.35 12.51 1.11
CA LEU A 133 6.49 13.35 2.30
C LEU A 133 7.94 13.42 2.77
N THR A 134 8.62 12.28 2.85
CA THR A 134 10.04 12.20 3.23
C THR A 134 10.91 13.04 2.31
N ASN A 135 10.71 12.91 0.98
CA ASN A 135 11.45 13.69 -0.01
C ASN A 135 11.15 15.18 0.12
N MET A 136 9.88 15.55 0.32
CA MET A 136 9.52 16.96 0.54
C MET A 136 10.23 17.55 1.73
N VAL A 137 10.23 16.85 2.88
CA VAL A 137 10.92 17.31 4.09
C VAL A 137 12.41 17.43 3.87
N PHE A 138 13.07 16.40 3.35
CA PHE A 138 14.53 16.38 3.23
C PHE A 138 15.07 17.33 2.16
N ASP A 139 14.33 17.52 1.08
CA ASP A 139 14.82 18.33 -0.05
C ASP A 139 14.31 19.76 -0.05
N ARG A 140 13.13 20.05 0.53
CA ARG A 140 12.53 21.41 0.53
C ARG A 140 12.47 22.08 1.90
N PHE A 141 12.44 21.29 3.00
CA PHE A 141 12.33 21.78 4.38
C PHE A 141 13.38 21.14 5.31
N PRO A 142 14.68 21.16 4.92
CA PRO A 142 15.73 20.47 5.67
C PRO A 142 15.91 21.00 7.12
N GLU A 143 15.45 22.20 7.40
CA GLU A 143 15.44 22.78 8.75
C GLU A 143 14.54 22.03 9.73
N LEU A 144 13.53 21.29 9.25
CA LEU A 144 12.64 20.51 10.10
C LEU A 144 13.24 19.18 10.56
N VAL A 145 14.30 18.72 9.90
CA VAL A 145 14.89 17.39 10.14
C VAL A 145 15.43 17.23 11.57
N ALA A 146 15.92 18.30 12.17
CA ALA A 146 16.56 18.27 13.49
C ALA A 146 15.62 17.76 14.61
N ASP A 147 14.32 17.96 14.48
CA ASP A 147 13.31 17.55 15.47
C ASP A 147 12.72 16.16 15.20
N ILE A 148 13.00 15.57 14.01
CA ILE A 148 12.41 14.30 13.59
C ILE A 148 13.17 13.13 14.22
N LYS A 149 12.47 12.31 15.00
CA LYS A 149 13.04 11.14 15.67
C LYS A 149 13.16 9.91 14.74
N GLY A 150 12.34 9.84 13.70
CA GLY A 150 12.38 8.74 12.74
C GLY A 150 11.18 8.72 11.81
N LEU A 151 11.23 7.80 10.87
CA LEU A 151 10.19 7.59 9.88
C LEU A 151 9.88 6.10 9.70
N SER A 152 8.64 5.79 9.31
CA SER A 152 8.26 4.46 8.85
C SER A 152 7.71 4.52 7.43
N GLU A 153 8.07 3.54 6.60
CA GLU A 153 7.70 3.48 5.17
C GLU A 153 6.88 2.23 4.87
N GLU A 154 5.74 2.43 4.20
CA GLU A 154 4.74 1.40 3.91
C GLU A 154 5.05 0.53 2.70
N THR A 155 5.67 1.09 1.65
CA THR A 155 5.68 0.43 0.35
C THR A 155 7.06 0.25 -0.26
N THR A 156 7.19 -0.77 -1.13
CA THR A 156 8.44 -1.15 -1.80
C THR A 156 9.14 0.03 -2.47
N THR A 157 8.39 0.93 -3.12
CA THR A 157 9.00 2.06 -3.85
C THR A 157 9.61 3.09 -2.90
N GLY A 158 8.93 3.40 -1.79
CA GLY A 158 9.47 4.30 -0.77
C GLY A 158 10.70 3.68 -0.10
N VAL A 159 10.65 2.39 0.22
CA VAL A 159 11.81 1.65 0.76
C VAL A 159 13.01 1.72 -0.19
N HIS A 160 12.80 1.56 -1.50
CA HIS A 160 13.87 1.72 -2.49
C HIS A 160 14.50 3.11 -2.44
N ARG A 161 13.69 4.17 -2.38
CA ARG A 161 14.15 5.56 -2.23
C ARG A 161 14.94 5.76 -0.91
N LEU A 162 14.52 5.14 0.19
CA LEU A 162 15.24 5.20 1.47
C LEU A 162 16.63 4.55 1.38
N TYR A 163 16.75 3.38 0.75
CA TYR A 163 18.05 2.73 0.52
C TYR A 163 18.95 3.56 -0.40
N GLU A 164 18.40 4.21 -1.42
CA GLU A 164 19.18 5.14 -2.26
C GLU A 164 19.67 6.35 -1.43
N ARG A 165 18.82 6.94 -0.60
CA ARG A 165 19.23 8.02 0.30
C ARG A 165 20.29 7.58 1.30
N MET A 166 20.14 6.41 1.89
CA MET A 166 21.14 5.83 2.81
C MET A 166 22.49 5.65 2.11
N LYS A 167 22.49 5.07 0.90
CA LYS A 167 23.71 4.89 0.09
C LYS A 167 24.39 6.22 -0.27
N ASN A 168 23.60 7.27 -0.51
CA ASN A 168 24.09 8.59 -0.90
C ASN A 168 24.41 9.50 0.31
N GLY A 169 24.20 9.03 1.55
CA GLY A 169 24.40 9.82 2.77
C GLY A 169 23.39 10.95 2.95
N THR A 170 22.19 10.83 2.35
CA THR A 170 21.09 11.80 2.40
C THR A 170 19.85 11.27 3.15
N LEU A 171 19.99 10.19 3.88
CA LEU A 171 19.02 9.74 4.88
C LEU A 171 19.40 10.34 6.22
N PHE A 172 18.59 11.27 6.73
CA PHE A 172 18.94 12.11 7.87
C PHE A 172 18.37 11.66 9.21
N VAL A 173 17.50 10.65 9.19
CA VAL A 173 16.85 10.08 10.39
C VAL A 173 16.78 8.56 10.28
N PRO A 174 16.65 7.82 11.38
CA PRO A 174 16.41 6.39 11.32
C PRO A 174 15.06 6.08 10.62
N ALA A 175 15.05 5.04 9.80
CA ALA A 175 13.89 4.62 9.05
C ALA A 175 13.55 3.15 9.33
N ILE A 176 12.27 2.83 9.61
CA ILE A 176 11.78 1.47 9.65
C ILE A 176 11.07 1.13 8.34
N ASN A 177 11.61 0.13 7.65
CA ASN A 177 11.00 -0.48 6.49
C ASN A 177 9.87 -1.43 6.95
N VAL A 178 8.65 -0.94 6.95
CA VAL A 178 7.46 -1.73 7.28
C VAL A 178 7.09 -2.66 6.13
N ASN A 179 7.33 -2.26 4.87
CA ASN A 179 6.96 -3.07 3.71
C ASN A 179 7.52 -4.50 3.79
N ASP A 180 8.76 -4.66 4.24
CA ASP A 180 9.43 -5.96 4.26
C ASP A 180 9.26 -6.72 5.59
N SER A 181 8.51 -6.20 6.56
CA SER A 181 7.99 -7.00 7.66
C SER A 181 7.20 -8.18 7.10
N VAL A 182 7.38 -9.38 7.66
CA VAL A 182 6.74 -10.58 7.10
C VAL A 182 5.22 -10.47 7.14
N THR A 183 4.68 -9.96 8.26
CA THR A 183 3.24 -9.74 8.44
C THR A 183 2.69 -8.59 7.58
N LYS A 184 3.55 -7.81 6.90
CA LYS A 184 3.14 -6.86 5.88
C LYS A 184 3.29 -7.47 4.48
N SER A 185 4.50 -7.77 4.04
CA SER A 185 4.79 -8.17 2.65
C SER A 185 4.10 -9.47 2.23
N LYS A 186 4.05 -10.47 3.12
CA LYS A 186 3.41 -11.76 2.84
C LYS A 186 1.89 -11.76 3.02
N PHE A 187 1.33 -10.67 3.57
CA PHE A 187 -0.11 -10.51 3.80
C PHE A 187 -0.70 -9.43 2.90
N ASP A 188 -0.32 -8.17 3.08
CA ASP A 188 -0.80 -7.04 2.29
C ASP A 188 -0.49 -7.24 0.80
N ASN A 189 0.78 -7.34 0.44
CA ASN A 189 1.17 -7.41 -0.97
C ASN A 189 0.60 -8.67 -1.65
N LYS A 190 0.44 -9.77 -0.93
CA LYS A 190 -0.08 -11.03 -1.48
C LYS A 190 -1.60 -11.15 -1.35
N TYR A 191 -2.12 -11.19 -0.13
CA TYR A 191 -3.55 -11.41 0.11
C TYR A 191 -4.38 -10.17 -0.19
N GLY A 192 -3.85 -8.96 0.08
CA GLY A 192 -4.51 -7.72 -0.29
C GLY A 192 -4.73 -7.61 -1.79
N CYS A 193 -3.69 -7.87 -2.59
CA CYS A 193 -3.82 -7.89 -4.05
C CYS A 193 -4.67 -9.06 -4.55
N LYS A 194 -4.67 -10.21 -3.84
CA LYS A 194 -5.55 -11.33 -4.15
C LYS A 194 -7.04 -10.96 -4.07
N GLU A 195 -7.43 -10.18 -3.07
CA GLU A 195 -8.81 -9.70 -2.94
C GLU A 195 -9.10 -8.53 -3.90
N SER A 196 -8.24 -7.52 -3.92
CA SER A 196 -8.53 -6.23 -4.53
C SER A 196 -8.36 -6.19 -6.06
N ALA A 197 -7.47 -6.99 -6.66
CA ALA A 197 -7.24 -6.98 -8.10
C ALA A 197 -8.48 -7.39 -8.90
N VAL A 198 -9.09 -8.51 -8.54
CA VAL A 198 -10.30 -9.03 -9.19
C VAL A 198 -11.50 -8.14 -8.89
N ASP A 199 -11.63 -7.61 -7.67
CA ASP A 199 -12.69 -6.68 -7.30
C ASP A 199 -12.66 -5.43 -8.19
N ALA A 200 -11.49 -4.83 -8.38
CA ALA A 200 -11.31 -3.65 -9.21
C ALA A 200 -11.67 -3.90 -10.68
N VAL A 201 -11.17 -5.00 -11.26
CA VAL A 201 -11.47 -5.33 -12.66
C VAL A 201 -12.96 -5.60 -12.86
N ARG A 202 -13.62 -6.30 -11.92
CA ARG A 202 -15.08 -6.53 -11.99
C ARG A 202 -15.87 -5.24 -11.90
N ARG A 203 -15.58 -4.38 -10.93
CA ARG A 203 -16.27 -3.07 -10.77
C ARG A 203 -16.06 -2.17 -11.99
N ALA A 204 -14.85 -2.15 -12.55
CA ALA A 204 -14.54 -1.34 -13.71
C ALA A 204 -15.26 -1.81 -14.98
N THR A 205 -15.37 -3.12 -15.19
CA THR A 205 -15.69 -3.67 -16.50
C THR A 205 -16.93 -4.56 -16.56
N ASP A 206 -17.44 -5.03 -15.43
CA ASP A 206 -18.50 -6.06 -15.32
C ASP A 206 -18.19 -7.35 -16.10
N LEU A 207 -16.92 -7.61 -16.44
CA LEU A 207 -16.52 -8.80 -17.18
C LEU A 207 -16.69 -10.06 -16.34
N MET A 208 -17.24 -11.10 -16.97
CA MET A 208 -17.13 -12.46 -16.47
C MET A 208 -15.68 -12.92 -16.63
N LEU A 209 -15.00 -13.23 -15.54
CA LEU A 209 -13.58 -13.60 -15.54
C LEU A 209 -13.33 -15.04 -15.92
N ALA A 210 -14.31 -15.93 -15.69
CA ALA A 210 -14.19 -17.33 -16.07
C ALA A 210 -13.97 -17.49 -17.58
N GLY A 211 -12.95 -18.28 -17.94
CA GLY A 211 -12.56 -18.51 -19.34
C GLY A 211 -11.73 -17.38 -19.98
N LYS A 212 -11.54 -16.24 -19.33
CA LYS A 212 -10.68 -15.16 -19.82
C LYS A 212 -9.19 -15.52 -19.75
N ARG A 213 -8.45 -15.15 -20.78
CA ARG A 213 -6.99 -15.25 -20.80
C ARG A 213 -6.41 -14.00 -20.13
N VAL A 214 -5.79 -14.21 -18.98
CA VAL A 214 -5.19 -13.14 -18.16
C VAL A 214 -3.69 -13.28 -18.15
N ILE A 215 -2.98 -12.21 -18.48
CA ILE A 215 -1.52 -12.14 -18.33
C ILE A 215 -1.23 -11.34 -17.08
N VAL A 216 -0.53 -11.94 -16.13
CA VAL A 216 0.01 -11.27 -14.94
C VAL A 216 1.50 -11.05 -15.14
N CYS A 217 1.90 -9.78 -15.24
CA CYS A 217 3.30 -9.41 -15.43
C CYS A 217 3.98 -9.26 -14.07
N GLY A 218 4.83 -10.23 -13.72
CA GLY A 218 5.51 -10.34 -12.42
C GLY A 218 4.94 -11.46 -11.54
N TYR A 219 5.81 -12.10 -10.74
CA TYR A 219 5.42 -13.16 -9.78
C TYR A 219 6.11 -12.99 -8.42
N GLY A 220 6.34 -11.73 -8.00
CA GLY A 220 6.59 -11.36 -6.62
C GLY A 220 5.34 -11.56 -5.75
N ASP A 221 5.31 -11.02 -4.54
CA ASP A 221 4.15 -11.19 -3.64
C ASP A 221 2.84 -10.67 -4.26
N VAL A 222 2.87 -9.49 -4.89
CA VAL A 222 1.74 -8.90 -5.62
C VAL A 222 1.29 -9.79 -6.76
N GLY A 223 2.23 -10.26 -7.59
CA GLY A 223 1.93 -11.14 -8.72
C GLY A 223 1.35 -12.49 -8.31
N LYS A 224 1.87 -13.09 -7.23
CA LYS A 224 1.35 -14.36 -6.65
C LYS A 224 -0.10 -14.22 -6.20
N GLY A 225 -0.42 -13.15 -5.47
CA GLY A 225 -1.78 -12.87 -5.03
C GLY A 225 -2.72 -12.65 -6.21
N THR A 226 -2.33 -11.79 -7.13
CA THR A 226 -3.08 -11.45 -8.34
C THR A 226 -3.35 -12.68 -9.21
N ALA A 227 -2.32 -13.47 -9.53
CA ALA A 227 -2.46 -14.67 -10.33
C ALA A 227 -3.41 -15.71 -9.69
N ALA A 228 -3.26 -15.92 -8.38
CA ALA A 228 -4.14 -16.82 -7.62
C ALA A 228 -5.61 -16.37 -7.64
N SER A 229 -5.85 -15.04 -7.54
CA SER A 229 -7.18 -14.45 -7.59
C SER A 229 -7.88 -14.69 -8.92
N PHE A 230 -7.24 -14.35 -10.03
CA PHE A 230 -7.79 -14.57 -11.37
C PHE A 230 -8.00 -16.06 -11.66
N ARG A 231 -7.06 -16.94 -11.29
CA ARG A 231 -7.24 -18.40 -11.43
C ARG A 231 -8.42 -18.89 -10.59
N GLY A 232 -8.53 -18.40 -9.34
CA GLY A 232 -9.67 -18.71 -8.47
C GLY A 232 -11.03 -18.27 -9.03
N ALA A 233 -11.04 -17.20 -9.83
CA ALA A 233 -12.21 -16.73 -10.56
C ALA A 233 -12.48 -17.50 -11.88
N GLY A 234 -11.67 -18.53 -12.19
CA GLY A 234 -11.83 -19.38 -13.38
C GLY A 234 -11.13 -18.84 -14.64
N SER A 235 -10.25 -17.86 -14.51
CA SER A 235 -9.45 -17.37 -15.64
C SER A 235 -8.31 -18.33 -16.00
N ILE A 236 -7.88 -18.28 -17.27
CA ILE A 236 -6.68 -18.96 -17.76
C ILE A 236 -5.52 -17.98 -17.60
N VAL A 237 -4.68 -18.22 -16.60
CA VAL A 237 -3.62 -17.27 -16.22
C VAL A 237 -2.26 -17.69 -16.78
N THR A 238 -1.59 -16.77 -17.45
CA THR A 238 -0.20 -16.86 -17.88
C THR A 238 0.60 -15.79 -17.10
N VAL A 239 1.78 -16.16 -16.63
CA VAL A 239 2.68 -15.26 -15.89
C VAL A 239 3.86 -14.86 -16.78
N THR A 240 4.33 -13.62 -16.65
CA THR A 240 5.62 -13.20 -17.18
C THR A 240 6.56 -12.85 -16.03
N GLU A 241 7.83 -13.25 -16.12
CA GLU A 241 8.78 -13.04 -15.03
C GLU A 241 10.23 -12.97 -15.54
N ILE A 242 11.07 -12.19 -14.84
CA ILE A 242 12.50 -12.07 -15.11
C ILE A 242 13.36 -12.83 -14.11
N ASP A 243 12.89 -12.95 -12.85
CA ASP A 243 13.58 -13.68 -11.80
C ASP A 243 13.38 -15.20 -12.00
N PRO A 244 14.47 -15.98 -12.18
CA PRO A 244 14.34 -17.41 -12.41
C PRO A 244 13.76 -18.17 -11.20
N ILE A 245 13.91 -17.67 -9.97
CA ILE A 245 13.32 -18.28 -8.78
C ILE A 245 11.80 -18.06 -8.78
N CYS A 246 11.35 -16.83 -9.00
CA CYS A 246 9.92 -16.52 -9.09
C CYS A 246 9.26 -17.22 -10.30
N ALA A 247 9.94 -17.29 -11.44
CA ALA A 247 9.46 -18.04 -12.61
C ALA A 247 9.30 -19.54 -12.32
N LEU A 248 10.29 -20.15 -11.62
CA LEU A 248 10.20 -21.55 -11.20
C LEU A 248 9.04 -21.77 -10.22
N GLN A 249 8.85 -20.88 -9.25
CA GLN A 249 7.71 -20.94 -8.34
C GLN A 249 6.38 -20.87 -9.09
N ALA A 250 6.24 -19.93 -10.05
CA ALA A 250 5.03 -19.83 -10.88
C ALA A 250 4.74 -21.12 -11.63
N ALA A 251 5.78 -21.76 -12.21
CA ALA A 251 5.64 -23.04 -12.92
C ALA A 251 5.22 -24.17 -11.96
N MET A 252 5.79 -24.23 -10.74
CA MET A 252 5.42 -25.21 -9.72
C MET A 252 3.99 -24.99 -9.20
N ASP A 253 3.55 -23.75 -9.13
CA ASP A 253 2.18 -23.39 -8.78
C ASP A 253 1.17 -23.68 -9.91
N GLY A 254 1.66 -24.20 -11.08
CA GLY A 254 0.84 -24.66 -12.20
C GLY A 254 0.43 -23.55 -13.17
N TYR A 255 1.17 -22.45 -13.23
CA TYR A 255 1.00 -21.41 -14.24
C TYR A 255 1.89 -21.65 -15.46
N GLU A 256 1.40 -21.29 -16.64
CA GLU A 256 2.25 -21.12 -17.79
C GLU A 256 3.10 -19.87 -17.62
N VAL A 257 4.42 -19.96 -17.80
CA VAL A 257 5.35 -18.82 -17.77
C VAL A 257 5.88 -18.56 -19.17
N LYS A 258 5.62 -17.37 -19.70
CA LYS A 258 5.95 -16.97 -21.07
C LYS A 258 6.46 -15.54 -21.12
N ARG A 259 7.09 -15.18 -22.24
CA ARG A 259 7.40 -13.76 -22.53
C ARG A 259 6.13 -13.05 -22.97
N LEU A 260 5.96 -11.79 -22.57
CA LEU A 260 4.78 -10.99 -22.90
C LEU A 260 4.53 -10.94 -24.41
N ASP A 261 5.57 -10.71 -25.20
CA ASP A 261 5.52 -10.65 -26.67
C ASP A 261 4.90 -11.89 -27.33
N THR A 262 5.04 -13.06 -26.69
CA THR A 262 4.56 -14.33 -27.28
C THR A 262 3.09 -14.63 -26.99
N VAL A 263 2.51 -13.98 -25.99
CA VAL A 263 1.15 -14.29 -25.51
C VAL A 263 0.19 -13.10 -25.61
N ILE A 264 0.71 -11.90 -25.79
CA ILE A 264 -0.07 -10.65 -25.69
C ILE A 264 -1.26 -10.59 -26.68
N ALA A 265 -1.10 -11.15 -27.89
CA ALA A 265 -2.15 -11.14 -28.92
C ALA A 265 -3.40 -11.96 -28.53
N THR A 266 -3.31 -12.82 -27.53
CA THR A 266 -4.43 -13.66 -27.07
C THR A 266 -5.06 -13.17 -25.77
N ALA A 267 -4.47 -12.18 -25.12
CA ALA A 267 -4.90 -11.70 -23.82
C ALA A 267 -6.25 -11.00 -23.86
N ASP A 268 -7.13 -11.33 -22.92
CA ASP A 268 -8.33 -10.54 -22.61
C ASP A 268 -8.01 -9.44 -21.59
N ILE A 269 -7.15 -9.76 -20.63
CA ILE A 269 -6.74 -8.85 -19.55
C ILE A 269 -5.23 -8.95 -19.38
N ILE A 270 -4.57 -7.80 -19.24
CA ILE A 270 -3.16 -7.67 -18.88
C ILE A 270 -3.08 -6.84 -17.60
N ILE A 271 -2.46 -7.38 -16.56
CA ILE A 271 -2.24 -6.69 -15.31
C ILE A 271 -0.76 -6.70 -14.93
N THR A 272 -0.19 -5.50 -14.70
CA THR A 272 1.20 -5.35 -14.31
C THR A 272 1.34 -5.30 -12.78
N THR A 273 2.38 -5.93 -12.26
CA THR A 273 2.59 -6.18 -10.83
C THR A 273 4.07 -6.11 -10.42
N THR A 274 4.91 -5.47 -11.25
CA THR A 274 6.37 -5.64 -11.17
C THR A 274 7.06 -4.60 -10.27
N GLY A 275 6.44 -3.45 -10.05
CA GLY A 275 7.07 -2.30 -9.41
C GLY A 275 8.22 -1.68 -10.26
N ASN A 276 8.34 -2.07 -11.53
CA ASN A 276 9.32 -1.56 -12.48
C ASN A 276 8.66 -0.54 -13.44
N LYS A 277 9.26 -0.26 -14.56
CA LYS A 277 8.74 0.66 -15.57
C LYS A 277 8.71 0.00 -16.95
N ASP A 278 7.91 0.56 -17.86
CA ASP A 278 7.89 0.21 -19.29
C ASP A 278 7.65 -1.29 -19.54
N ILE A 279 6.78 -1.91 -18.74
CA ILE A 279 6.39 -3.33 -18.90
C ILE A 279 5.46 -3.49 -20.11
N VAL A 280 4.47 -2.60 -20.23
CA VAL A 280 3.58 -2.53 -21.39
C VAL A 280 3.87 -1.26 -22.17
N VAL A 281 4.51 -1.41 -23.33
CA VAL A 281 4.96 -0.29 -24.18
C VAL A 281 4.18 -0.21 -25.49
N GLY A 282 4.44 0.80 -26.32
CA GLY A 282 3.74 1.07 -27.57
C GLY A 282 3.62 -0.14 -28.51
N SER A 283 4.71 -0.89 -28.72
CA SER A 283 4.72 -2.09 -29.57
C SER A 283 3.84 -3.23 -29.02
N HIS A 284 3.56 -3.23 -27.72
CA HIS A 284 2.64 -4.17 -27.09
C HIS A 284 1.18 -3.81 -27.41
N PHE A 285 0.81 -2.54 -27.29
CA PHE A 285 -0.54 -2.07 -27.62
C PHE A 285 -0.95 -2.41 -29.05
N GLU A 286 -0.03 -2.26 -30.00
CA GLU A 286 -0.28 -2.60 -31.41
C GLU A 286 -0.58 -4.08 -31.64
N LYS A 287 -0.04 -4.99 -30.81
CA LYS A 287 -0.21 -6.43 -30.90
C LYS A 287 -1.45 -6.95 -30.18
N MET A 288 -2.01 -6.18 -29.26
CA MET A 288 -3.19 -6.59 -28.49
C MET A 288 -4.38 -6.88 -29.40
N LYS A 289 -5.26 -7.76 -28.97
CA LYS A 289 -6.56 -7.97 -29.65
C LYS A 289 -7.55 -6.88 -29.27
N ASP A 290 -8.64 -6.78 -30.02
CA ASP A 290 -9.73 -5.87 -29.73
C ASP A 290 -10.33 -6.12 -28.35
N LYS A 291 -10.65 -5.04 -27.62
CA LYS A 291 -11.22 -5.03 -26.25
C LYS A 291 -10.31 -5.63 -25.17
N THR A 292 -9.01 -5.71 -25.40
CA THR A 292 -8.09 -6.06 -24.31
C THR A 292 -8.17 -5.00 -23.20
N VAL A 293 -8.27 -5.46 -21.96
CA VAL A 293 -8.23 -4.63 -20.76
C VAL A 293 -6.79 -4.59 -20.24
N VAL A 294 -6.24 -3.40 -20.01
CA VAL A 294 -4.90 -3.19 -19.47
C VAL A 294 -5.00 -2.41 -18.16
N CYS A 295 -4.37 -2.90 -17.12
CA CYS A 295 -4.34 -2.25 -15.82
C CYS A 295 -3.06 -2.54 -15.06
N ASN A 296 -2.81 -1.77 -14.02
CA ASN A 296 -1.66 -1.89 -13.13
C ASN A 296 -2.11 -1.99 -11.67
N ILE A 297 -1.44 -2.81 -10.88
CA ILE A 297 -1.60 -2.88 -9.44
C ILE A 297 -0.28 -2.59 -8.69
N GLY A 298 0.78 -2.21 -9.40
CA GLY A 298 1.99 -1.64 -8.82
C GLY A 298 1.76 -0.22 -8.32
N HIS A 299 2.61 0.24 -7.43
CA HIS A 299 2.41 1.53 -6.73
C HIS A 299 2.36 2.74 -7.67
N PHE A 300 3.25 2.82 -8.66
CA PHE A 300 3.31 3.93 -9.61
C PHE A 300 2.73 3.60 -10.99
N ASP A 301 2.45 4.63 -11.75
CA ASP A 301 1.82 4.59 -13.08
C ASP A 301 2.81 4.41 -14.24
N ASN A 302 4.05 4.02 -13.98
CA ASN A 302 5.12 3.91 -14.98
C ASN A 302 5.31 2.50 -15.57
N GLU A 303 4.58 1.49 -15.07
CA GLU A 303 4.62 0.15 -15.66
C GLU A 303 3.96 0.07 -17.03
N ILE A 304 2.97 0.94 -17.29
CA ILE A 304 2.27 1.08 -18.56
C ILE A 304 2.70 2.41 -19.19
N ASP A 305 3.21 2.39 -20.41
CA ASP A 305 3.66 3.59 -21.12
C ASP A 305 2.48 4.47 -21.57
N MET A 306 1.85 5.12 -20.58
CA MET A 306 0.75 6.04 -20.80
C MET A 306 1.19 7.30 -21.57
N ALA A 307 2.45 7.69 -21.47
CA ALA A 307 2.99 8.84 -22.20
C ALA A 307 2.98 8.56 -23.72
N TRP A 308 3.46 7.38 -24.14
CA TRP A 308 3.38 6.95 -25.54
C TRP A 308 1.92 6.88 -26.02
N LEU A 309 1.05 6.26 -25.21
CA LEU A 309 -0.35 6.06 -25.54
C LEU A 309 -1.08 7.40 -25.75
N ASN A 310 -0.92 8.34 -24.82
CA ASN A 310 -1.51 9.68 -24.92
C ASN A 310 -0.95 10.49 -26.08
N LYS A 311 0.36 10.40 -26.33
CA LYS A 311 1.01 11.12 -27.45
C LYS A 311 0.54 10.61 -28.80
N ASN A 312 0.41 9.30 -28.99
CA ASN A 312 0.15 8.70 -30.30
C ASN A 312 -1.34 8.42 -30.54
N HIS A 313 -2.12 8.19 -29.51
CA HIS A 313 -3.53 7.78 -29.58
C HIS A 313 -4.48 8.61 -28.70
N GLY A 314 -4.00 9.65 -28.03
CA GLY A 314 -4.78 10.50 -27.14
C GLY A 314 -6.00 11.12 -27.82
N ALA A 315 -5.92 11.43 -29.12
CA ALA A 315 -7.05 11.96 -29.90
C ALA A 315 -8.22 10.94 -30.02
N SER A 316 -7.96 9.64 -29.80
CA SER A 316 -8.99 8.58 -29.81
C SER A 316 -9.49 8.23 -28.40
N LYS A 317 -8.94 8.86 -27.35
CA LYS A 317 -9.34 8.59 -25.95
C LYS A 317 -10.80 8.95 -25.73
N ILE A 318 -11.56 7.99 -25.19
CA ILE A 318 -12.94 8.18 -24.75
C ILE A 318 -13.03 7.64 -23.33
N GLU A 319 -13.39 8.50 -22.38
CA GLU A 319 -13.78 8.07 -21.04
C GLU A 319 -15.15 7.38 -21.14
N ILE A 320 -15.23 6.09 -20.83
CA ILE A 320 -16.47 5.30 -20.82
C ILE A 320 -17.25 5.58 -19.53
N LYS A 321 -16.53 5.57 -18.41
CA LYS A 321 -16.98 5.94 -17.07
C LYS A 321 -15.73 6.31 -16.25
N PRO A 322 -15.88 6.94 -15.07
CA PRO A 322 -14.71 7.30 -14.27
C PRO A 322 -13.72 6.17 -14.13
N GLN A 323 -12.43 6.44 -14.41
CA GLN A 323 -11.31 5.51 -14.35
C GLN A 323 -11.34 4.35 -15.38
N VAL A 324 -12.17 4.45 -16.41
CA VAL A 324 -12.22 3.48 -17.52
C VAL A 324 -12.15 4.22 -18.84
N ASP A 325 -10.98 4.19 -19.46
CA ASP A 325 -10.69 4.86 -20.72
C ASP A 325 -10.59 3.86 -21.88
N LYS A 326 -11.06 4.24 -23.03
CA LYS A 326 -10.92 3.52 -24.28
C LYS A 326 -10.01 4.30 -25.23
N TYR A 327 -9.04 3.60 -25.83
CA TYR A 327 -8.20 4.10 -26.91
C TYR A 327 -8.37 3.23 -28.15
N THR A 328 -8.41 3.85 -29.33
CA THR A 328 -8.46 3.12 -30.60
C THR A 328 -7.06 3.06 -31.22
N ILE A 329 -6.52 1.85 -31.39
CA ILE A 329 -5.17 1.58 -31.87
C ILE A 329 -5.25 0.59 -33.02
N ALA A 330 -4.80 0.98 -34.22
CA ALA A 330 -4.84 0.15 -35.43
C ALA A 330 -6.23 -0.50 -35.69
N GLY A 331 -7.30 0.26 -35.45
CA GLY A 331 -8.69 -0.20 -35.64
C GLY A 331 -9.25 -1.12 -34.55
N LYS A 332 -8.51 -1.29 -33.45
CA LYS A 332 -8.91 -2.06 -32.26
C LYS A 332 -9.11 -1.14 -31.07
N ASP A 333 -10.07 -1.40 -30.24
CA ASP A 333 -10.30 -0.66 -29.00
C ASP A 333 -9.57 -1.35 -27.85
N ILE A 334 -8.74 -0.63 -27.13
CA ILE A 334 -8.05 -1.09 -25.92
C ILE A 334 -8.60 -0.32 -24.72
N LEU A 335 -8.89 -1.01 -23.64
CA LEU A 335 -9.42 -0.44 -22.41
C LEU A 335 -8.29 -0.26 -21.38
N ILE A 336 -8.12 0.96 -20.89
CA ILE A 336 -7.14 1.29 -19.84
C ILE A 336 -7.90 1.60 -18.56
N LEU A 337 -7.53 0.96 -17.47
CA LEU A 337 -8.14 1.20 -16.17
C LEU A 337 -7.25 2.11 -15.31
N ALA A 338 -7.87 3.00 -14.57
CA ALA A 338 -7.24 3.94 -13.63
C ALA A 338 -6.06 4.73 -14.25
N GLU A 339 -6.10 5.00 -15.57
CA GLU A 339 -5.02 5.68 -16.30
C GLU A 339 -3.62 5.05 -16.09
N GLY A 340 -3.57 3.72 -15.91
CA GLY A 340 -2.31 2.98 -15.63
C GLY A 340 -1.83 3.06 -14.18
N ARG A 341 -2.55 3.76 -13.29
CA ARG A 341 -2.29 3.82 -11.85
C ARG A 341 -2.84 2.60 -11.11
N LEU A 342 -2.73 2.58 -9.79
CA LEU A 342 -3.26 1.53 -8.91
C LEU A 342 -4.74 1.24 -9.19
N VAL A 343 -5.02 0.14 -9.89
CA VAL A 343 -6.39 -0.22 -10.31
C VAL A 343 -7.30 -0.50 -9.12
N ASN A 344 -6.77 -1.13 -8.07
CA ASN A 344 -7.53 -1.50 -6.88
C ASN A 344 -8.03 -0.29 -6.08
N LEU A 345 -7.32 0.83 -6.12
CA LEU A 345 -7.73 2.08 -5.48
C LEU A 345 -8.46 3.02 -6.45
N GLY A 346 -8.06 3.03 -7.72
CA GLY A 346 -8.72 3.84 -8.75
C GLY A 346 -10.13 3.35 -9.09
N CYS A 347 -10.28 2.05 -9.29
CA CYS A 347 -11.54 1.42 -9.73
C CYS A 347 -12.32 0.72 -8.61
N ALA A 348 -11.75 0.57 -7.42
CA ALA A 348 -12.38 -0.04 -6.25
C ALA A 348 -12.01 0.71 -4.96
N THR A 349 -11.96 0.03 -3.85
CA THR A 349 -11.73 0.61 -2.52
C THR A 349 -10.43 0.14 -1.85
N GLY A 350 -9.54 -0.51 -2.60
CA GLY A 350 -8.26 -0.99 -2.12
C GLY A 350 -8.34 -2.34 -1.39
N HIS A 351 -7.39 -2.57 -0.50
CA HIS A 351 -7.29 -3.81 0.26
C HIS A 351 -8.33 -3.90 1.38
N PRO A 352 -8.79 -5.11 1.74
CA PRO A 352 -9.77 -5.31 2.80
C PRO A 352 -9.20 -4.98 4.18
N SER A 353 -10.10 -4.61 5.11
CA SER A 353 -9.75 -4.11 6.44
C SER A 353 -8.86 -5.08 7.24
N PHE A 354 -9.12 -6.38 7.20
CA PHE A 354 -8.33 -7.36 7.93
C PHE A 354 -6.85 -7.40 7.48
N VAL A 355 -6.60 -7.31 6.17
CA VAL A 355 -5.25 -7.25 5.62
C VAL A 355 -4.56 -5.95 6.03
N MET A 356 -5.25 -4.82 5.91
CA MET A 356 -4.70 -3.53 6.31
C MET A 356 -4.48 -3.42 7.81
N SER A 357 -5.21 -4.19 8.62
CA SER A 357 -4.91 -4.32 10.06
C SER A 357 -3.50 -4.85 10.30
N ASN A 358 -3.02 -5.82 9.52
CA ASN A 358 -1.63 -6.31 9.62
C ASN A 358 -0.62 -5.19 9.32
N SER A 359 -0.77 -4.52 8.19
CA SER A 359 0.12 -3.43 7.78
C SER A 359 0.13 -2.29 8.78
N PHE A 360 -1.04 -1.85 9.22
CA PHE A 360 -1.16 -0.69 10.10
C PHE A 360 -0.82 -0.99 11.56
N THR A 361 -0.94 -2.24 11.99
CA THR A 361 -0.37 -2.68 13.27
C THR A 361 1.17 -2.62 13.22
N ASN A 362 1.80 -3.03 12.12
CA ASN A 362 3.23 -2.84 11.89
C ASN A 362 3.61 -1.35 11.94
N GLN A 363 2.86 -0.48 11.25
CA GLN A 363 3.11 0.98 11.26
C GLN A 363 3.03 1.55 12.68
N THR A 364 1.99 1.19 13.42
CA THR A 364 1.81 1.67 14.79
C THR A 364 2.95 1.22 15.69
N LEU A 365 3.38 -0.03 15.60
CA LEU A 365 4.52 -0.56 16.37
C LEU A 365 5.84 0.08 15.94
N ALA A 366 6.04 0.37 14.65
CA ALA A 366 7.21 1.09 14.16
C ALA A 366 7.27 2.52 14.71
N GLN A 367 6.15 3.23 14.72
CA GLN A 367 6.07 4.56 15.31
C GLN A 367 6.35 4.55 16.83
N LEU A 368 5.81 3.57 17.56
CA LEU A 368 6.10 3.37 18.99
C LEU A 368 7.57 3.10 19.24
N GLU A 369 8.18 2.20 18.46
CA GLU A 369 9.60 1.86 18.58
C GLU A 369 10.50 3.05 18.31
N LEU A 370 10.29 3.77 17.22
CA LEU A 370 11.08 4.96 16.89
C LEU A 370 10.87 6.11 17.89
N TRP A 371 9.63 6.31 18.35
CA TRP A 371 9.36 7.37 19.33
C TRP A 371 10.07 7.14 20.66
N ALA A 372 10.05 5.90 21.15
CA ALA A 372 10.65 5.52 22.44
C ALA A 372 12.17 5.35 22.36
N ASN A 373 12.69 4.81 21.28
CA ASN A 373 14.03 4.23 21.20
C ASN A 373 14.90 4.82 20.07
N SER A 374 14.52 5.96 19.44
CA SER A 374 15.25 6.52 18.30
C SER A 374 16.75 6.70 18.54
N ALA A 375 17.17 7.00 19.77
CA ALA A 375 18.58 7.15 20.13
C ALA A 375 19.42 5.87 19.95
N ASN A 376 18.78 4.72 19.84
CA ASN A 376 19.44 3.43 19.62
C ASN A 376 19.67 3.12 18.14
N TYR A 377 19.17 3.95 17.23
CA TYR A 377 19.23 3.76 15.79
C TYR A 377 20.10 4.82 15.12
N ALA A 378 20.97 4.41 14.24
CA ALA A 378 21.66 5.32 13.32
C ALA A 378 20.71 5.77 12.19
N ASN A 379 21.14 6.73 11.37
CA ASN A 379 20.40 7.16 10.19
C ASN A 379 20.53 6.12 9.06
N GLU A 380 19.90 4.97 9.28
CA GLU A 380 19.90 3.81 8.40
C GLU A 380 18.49 3.24 8.26
N VAL A 381 18.32 2.32 7.32
CA VAL A 381 17.05 1.60 7.10
C VAL A 381 17.07 0.30 7.89
N TYR A 382 16.10 0.14 8.77
CA TYR A 382 15.95 -1.02 9.65
C TYR A 382 14.67 -1.79 9.33
N MET A 383 14.68 -3.08 9.65
CA MET A 383 13.46 -3.91 9.70
C MET A 383 12.78 -3.74 11.06
N LEU A 384 11.47 -3.92 11.10
CA LEU A 384 10.79 -4.05 12.39
C LEU A 384 11.34 -5.28 13.14
N PRO A 385 11.69 -5.16 14.43
CA PRO A 385 12.21 -6.28 15.22
C PRO A 385 11.30 -7.51 15.13
N LYS A 386 11.89 -8.70 15.01
CA LYS A 386 11.15 -9.96 14.75
C LYS A 386 10.07 -10.26 15.76
N HIS A 387 10.30 -9.97 17.02
CA HIS A 387 9.30 -10.17 18.08
C HIS A 387 8.07 -9.25 17.92
N LEU A 388 8.23 -8.06 17.32
CA LEU A 388 7.12 -7.18 16.99
C LEU A 388 6.36 -7.66 15.75
N ASP A 389 7.06 -8.17 14.73
CA ASP A 389 6.44 -8.80 13.56
C ASP A 389 5.59 -10.02 13.96
N GLU A 390 6.09 -10.89 14.88
CA GLU A 390 5.31 -11.99 15.44
C GLU A 390 4.14 -11.51 16.31
N LYS A 391 4.30 -10.41 17.06
CA LYS A 391 3.21 -9.78 17.83
C LYS A 391 2.09 -9.36 16.88
N VAL A 392 2.39 -8.74 15.73
CA VAL A 392 1.37 -8.40 14.73
C VAL A 392 0.54 -9.63 14.36
N ALA A 393 1.19 -10.74 13.99
CA ALA A 393 0.49 -11.97 13.64
C ALA A 393 -0.41 -12.44 14.81
N SER A 394 0.14 -12.50 16.01
CA SER A 394 -0.57 -12.99 17.21
C SER A 394 -1.87 -12.23 17.50
N LEU A 395 -1.86 -10.90 17.32
CA LEU A 395 -3.03 -10.04 17.55
C LEU A 395 -4.19 -10.33 16.57
N HIS A 396 -3.94 -11.02 15.47
CA HIS A 396 -4.94 -11.34 14.44
C HIS A 396 -5.53 -12.75 14.56
N LEU A 397 -4.86 -13.67 15.28
CA LEU A 397 -5.20 -15.08 15.28
C LEU A 397 -6.58 -15.37 15.91
N ALA A 398 -6.89 -14.71 17.02
CA ALA A 398 -8.15 -14.90 17.72
C ALA A 398 -9.38 -14.58 16.86
N LYS A 399 -9.30 -13.55 16.02
CA LYS A 399 -10.36 -13.16 15.07
C LYS A 399 -10.68 -14.26 14.07
N LEU A 400 -9.68 -15.06 13.71
CA LEU A 400 -9.80 -16.18 12.76
C LEU A 400 -10.10 -17.52 13.46
N GLY A 401 -10.22 -17.53 14.79
CA GLY A 401 -10.42 -18.77 15.57
C GLY A 401 -9.20 -19.71 15.52
N VAL A 402 -8.01 -19.16 15.34
CA VAL A 402 -6.78 -19.95 15.29
C VAL A 402 -6.27 -20.21 16.70
N GLU A 403 -5.98 -21.48 16.98
CA GLU A 403 -5.32 -21.94 18.19
C GLU A 403 -3.90 -22.41 17.87
N LEU A 404 -2.90 -21.84 18.57
CA LEU A 404 -1.50 -22.23 18.38
C LEU A 404 -1.13 -23.40 19.27
N GLU A 405 -0.26 -24.28 18.73
CA GLU A 405 0.46 -25.23 19.57
C GLU A 405 1.46 -24.50 20.47
N THR A 406 1.79 -25.12 21.60
CA THR A 406 2.72 -24.58 22.58
C THR A 406 3.94 -25.49 22.70
N LEU A 407 5.15 -24.92 22.61
CA LEU A 407 6.40 -25.65 22.85
C LEU A 407 6.53 -25.96 24.34
N ASN A 408 6.99 -27.18 24.65
CA ASN A 408 7.56 -27.44 25.95
C ASN A 408 9.06 -27.08 25.99
N ASN A 409 9.67 -27.09 27.17
CA ASN A 409 11.10 -26.71 27.33
C ASN A 409 12.06 -27.60 26.54
N GLU A 410 11.78 -28.90 26.41
CA GLU A 410 12.62 -29.83 25.67
C GLU A 410 12.56 -29.55 24.15
N GLN A 411 11.35 -29.27 23.64
CA GLN A 411 11.15 -28.90 22.23
C GLN A 411 11.81 -27.57 21.89
N ALA A 412 11.63 -26.56 22.75
CA ALA A 412 12.25 -25.25 22.59
C ALA A 412 13.78 -25.33 22.58
N ALA A 413 14.36 -26.09 23.53
CA ALA A 413 15.80 -26.33 23.61
C ALA A 413 16.34 -27.11 22.39
N TYR A 414 15.59 -28.08 21.87
CA TYR A 414 15.99 -28.86 20.69
C TYR A 414 16.13 -28.01 19.43
N ILE A 415 15.22 -27.04 19.21
CA ILE A 415 15.25 -26.15 18.05
C ILE A 415 15.96 -24.81 18.32
N GLY A 416 16.46 -24.59 19.56
CA GLY A 416 17.26 -23.43 19.93
C GLY A 416 16.48 -22.10 19.99
N VAL A 417 15.20 -22.12 20.40
CA VAL A 417 14.36 -20.93 20.57
C VAL A 417 13.82 -20.85 22.01
N ALA A 418 13.28 -19.69 22.40
CA ALA A 418 12.50 -19.58 23.64
C ALA A 418 11.10 -20.21 23.45
N VAL A 419 10.47 -20.62 24.55
CA VAL A 419 9.10 -21.21 24.52
C VAL A 419 8.09 -20.23 23.90
N GLU A 420 8.27 -18.95 24.16
CA GLU A 420 7.40 -17.86 23.70
C GLU A 420 7.85 -17.22 22.39
N GLY A 421 8.90 -17.73 21.76
CA GLY A 421 9.48 -17.18 20.54
C GLY A 421 10.54 -16.07 20.80
N PRO A 422 11.00 -15.37 19.77
CA PRO A 422 10.65 -15.58 18.37
C PRO A 422 11.07 -16.96 17.83
N TYR A 423 10.20 -17.54 17.00
CA TYR A 423 10.36 -18.94 16.53
C TYR A 423 11.29 -19.06 15.32
N LYS A 424 11.65 -17.96 14.69
CA LYS A 424 12.56 -17.88 13.55
C LYS A 424 13.60 -16.77 13.76
N PRO A 425 14.80 -16.93 13.19
CA PRO A 425 15.84 -15.89 13.28
C PRO A 425 15.42 -14.64 12.48
N GLU A 426 16.06 -13.50 12.80
CA GLU A 426 15.78 -12.19 12.20
C GLU A 426 15.81 -12.17 10.66
N TYR A 427 16.68 -12.95 10.04
CA TYR A 427 16.84 -13.02 8.58
C TYR A 427 15.79 -13.90 7.87
N TYR A 428 14.98 -14.65 8.59
CA TYR A 428 14.02 -15.58 7.98
C TYR A 428 12.82 -14.82 7.38
N ARG A 429 12.43 -15.15 6.15
CA ARG A 429 11.41 -14.43 5.35
C ARG A 429 10.26 -15.33 4.85
N TYR A 430 9.90 -16.39 5.49
CA TYR A 430 8.75 -17.30 5.24
C TYR A 430 8.43 -17.62 3.77
#